data_85b1588b9b19d2853e335ae306cde804
#
_entry.id   85b1588b9b19d2853e335ae306cde804
#
_cell.length_a   1.000
_cell.length_b   1.000
_cell.length_c   1.000
_cell.angle_alpha   90.00
_cell.angle_beta   90.00
_cell.angle_gamma   90.00
#
_symmetry.space_group_name_H-M   'P 1'
#
loop_
_entity.id
_entity.type
_entity.pdbx_description
1 polymer ?
#
loop_
_entity_poly.entity_id
_entity_poly.type
_entity_poly.pdbx_seq_one_letter_code
_entity_poly.pdbx_strand_id
1 'polypeptide(L)'
;MTADRGTSRLRSRVASTRTGRREWWVSFLLFASLGAGWAIALPLFGSPDEPAHAIRAASVARGEIIGERIPGKDGGWRAVNVPEVMESANNVDCYAFRTDLSAACLSYEGSDTTTSVDTTAGTYFPPYYWVVGLPSLISAQAGGVYLMRLLSALVGAALLACAVSSLRGFPNRRVGAIGLAVAVTPMVLFVNGTVNPSSLEISAAIAAWCSALALSASPADSAIKRAEITRLAVACSALGVSRLFAPMWIVGILFVAALLAGWTAAKRMSRDRRMQIAAGIIGFATLSQIIWNVIVRPVDTDSSVDISRYELIRNTIGRAGFFYDSMIGNFGWLNVKAPYVVILIWTAAIGLLLALGLALPSRRAALALLLTAAATALLPLVSEYREVPIIGPFWQGRYTLPLAVGVPLIAAWIIGASGIGRRLARSRLSRVVGVVLGIGHFLSFAQTLRRFSVGYNGSFVFWRSPSWSPPLGGLPVILGFGVVLIIWLVWLLGPSPEDLHVEVEAS
;
A
#
# COMPACT_ATOMS: atom_id res chain seq x y z
N MET A 1 2.84 10.40 51.79
CA MET A 1 3.65 10.38 50.54
C MET A 1 3.23 9.33 49.50
N THR A 2 2.13 8.62 49.64
CA THR A 2 1.68 7.55 48.70
C THR A 2 0.58 7.99 47.70
N ALA A 3 -0.15 9.07 48.01
CA ALA A 3 -1.23 9.54 47.10
C ALA A 3 -0.75 10.27 45.84
N ASP A 4 0.45 10.86 45.83
CA ASP A 4 0.96 11.65 44.72
C ASP A 4 1.52 10.80 43.54
N ARG A 5 1.99 9.58 43.83
CA ARG A 5 2.47 8.64 42.77
C ARG A 5 1.34 8.05 41.92
N GLY A 6 0.13 7.96 42.46
CA GLY A 6 -1.04 7.44 41.71
C GLY A 6 -1.59 8.46 40.72
N THR A 7 -1.65 9.73 41.13
CA THR A 7 -2.16 10.82 40.28
C THR A 7 -1.19 11.19 39.14
N SER A 8 0.12 11.13 39.39
CA SER A 8 1.13 11.35 38.36
C SER A 8 1.13 10.25 37.30
N ARG A 9 0.97 8.98 37.68
CA ARG A 9 0.86 7.84 36.75
C ARG A 9 -0.44 7.88 35.93
N LEU A 10 -1.55 8.33 36.51
CA LEU A 10 -2.81 8.51 35.79
C LEU A 10 -2.73 9.67 34.78
N ARG A 11 -2.15 10.81 35.17
CA ARG A 11 -1.92 11.95 34.27
C ARG A 11 -0.98 11.61 33.14
N SER A 12 0.11 10.89 33.36
CA SER A 12 1.04 10.44 32.32
C SER A 12 0.40 9.43 31.34
N ARG A 13 -0.45 8.52 31.85
CA ARG A 13 -1.20 7.59 30.98
C ARG A 13 -2.24 8.31 30.11
N VAL A 14 -2.97 9.27 30.66
CA VAL A 14 -3.97 10.06 29.91
C VAL A 14 -3.29 10.95 28.86
N ALA A 15 -2.16 11.57 29.18
CA ALA A 15 -1.37 12.35 28.23
C ALA A 15 -0.84 11.48 27.10
N SER A 16 -0.28 10.31 27.40
CA SER A 16 0.25 9.36 26.40
C SER A 16 -0.84 8.85 25.45
N THR A 17 -2.06 8.58 25.94
CA THR A 17 -3.18 8.12 25.07
C THR A 17 -3.72 9.24 24.19
N ARG A 18 -3.80 10.47 24.68
CA ARG A 18 -4.23 11.65 23.89
C ARG A 18 -3.25 11.95 22.76
N THR A 19 -1.95 11.91 23.04
CA THR A 19 -0.89 12.12 22.05
C THR A 19 -0.93 11.04 20.95
N GLY A 20 -1.15 9.77 21.32
CA GLY A 20 -1.28 8.66 20.35
C GLY A 20 -2.49 8.79 19.44
N ARG A 21 -3.62 9.23 19.99
CA ARG A 21 -4.84 9.44 19.21
C ARG A 21 -4.69 10.61 18.24
N ARG A 22 -4.06 11.72 18.65
CA ARG A 22 -3.78 12.87 17.79
C ARG A 22 -2.85 12.48 16.63
N GLU A 23 -1.78 11.74 16.91
CA GLU A 23 -0.84 11.28 15.89
C GLU A 23 -1.54 10.41 14.84
N TRP A 24 -2.41 9.49 15.25
CA TRP A 24 -3.17 8.66 14.32
C TRP A 24 -4.08 9.52 13.44
N TRP A 25 -4.87 10.45 14.00
CA TRP A 25 -5.79 11.30 13.24
C TRP A 25 -5.07 12.23 12.25
N VAL A 26 -3.97 12.86 12.66
CA VAL A 26 -3.19 13.72 11.76
C VAL A 26 -2.60 12.89 10.62
N SER A 27 -2.02 11.73 10.92
CA SER A 27 -1.48 10.83 9.91
C SER A 27 -2.57 10.32 8.96
N PHE A 28 -3.74 9.96 9.50
CA PHE A 28 -4.90 9.55 8.71
C PHE A 28 -5.31 10.64 7.72
N LEU A 29 -5.49 11.88 8.19
CA LEU A 29 -5.90 12.99 7.34
C LEU A 29 -4.86 13.29 6.26
N LEU A 30 -3.57 13.23 6.57
CA LEU A 30 -2.50 13.47 5.61
C LEU A 30 -2.44 12.38 4.53
N PHE A 31 -2.50 11.11 4.91
CA PHE A 31 -2.55 10.01 3.93
C PHE A 31 -3.85 10.01 3.11
N ALA A 32 -4.99 10.32 3.75
CA ALA A 32 -6.27 10.47 3.06
C ALA A 32 -6.21 11.57 2.01
N SER A 33 -5.60 12.72 2.35
CA SER A 33 -5.43 13.84 1.41
C SER A 33 -4.46 13.51 0.27
N LEU A 34 -3.36 12.79 0.53
CA LEU A 34 -2.45 12.32 -0.53
C LEU A 34 -3.14 11.32 -1.46
N GLY A 35 -3.88 10.35 -0.90
CA GLY A 35 -4.68 9.40 -1.69
C GLY A 35 -5.80 10.09 -2.48
N ALA A 36 -6.47 11.07 -1.90
CA ALA A 36 -7.48 11.90 -2.60
C ALA A 36 -6.86 12.69 -3.76
N GLY A 37 -5.65 13.23 -3.57
CA GLY A 37 -4.89 13.87 -4.65
C GLY A 37 -4.72 12.94 -5.85
N TRP A 38 -4.26 11.71 -5.63
CA TRP A 38 -4.15 10.69 -6.67
C TRP A 38 -5.50 10.29 -7.25
N ALA A 39 -6.55 10.12 -6.41
CA ALA A 39 -7.88 9.75 -6.87
C ALA A 39 -8.48 10.76 -7.86
N ILE A 40 -8.25 12.06 -7.60
CA ILE A 40 -8.76 13.15 -8.43
C ILE A 40 -7.88 13.38 -9.66
N ALA A 41 -6.57 13.19 -9.55
CA ALA A 41 -5.60 13.46 -10.63
C ALA A 41 -5.69 12.47 -11.80
N LEU A 42 -6.38 11.34 -11.62
CA LEU A 42 -6.49 10.29 -12.63
C LEU A 42 -7.85 10.35 -13.34
N PRO A 43 -7.90 10.12 -14.67
CA PRO A 43 -9.16 9.86 -15.35
C PRO A 43 -9.78 8.60 -14.74
N LEU A 44 -11.11 8.46 -14.80
CA LEU A 44 -11.74 7.24 -14.34
C LEU A 44 -11.17 6.04 -15.11
N PHE A 45 -10.98 4.93 -14.38
CA PHE A 45 -10.40 3.71 -14.96
C PHE A 45 -8.96 3.87 -15.50
N GLY A 46 -8.26 4.92 -15.07
CA GLY A 46 -6.89 5.25 -15.48
C GLY A 46 -5.79 4.47 -14.75
N SER A 47 -6.14 3.43 -14.03
CA SER A 47 -5.22 2.56 -13.28
C SER A 47 -5.36 1.10 -13.73
N PRO A 48 -4.30 0.28 -13.63
CA PRO A 48 -4.36 -1.10 -14.04
C PRO A 48 -5.40 -1.87 -13.23
N ASP A 49 -6.20 -2.67 -13.90
CA ASP A 49 -7.28 -3.50 -13.34
C ASP A 49 -8.43 -2.70 -12.66
N GLU A 50 -8.33 -1.38 -12.55
CA GLU A 50 -9.37 -0.56 -11.91
C GLU A 50 -10.75 -0.71 -12.57
N PRO A 51 -10.90 -0.81 -13.91
CA PRO A 51 -12.19 -1.12 -14.54
C PRO A 51 -12.86 -2.34 -13.90
N ALA A 52 -12.16 -3.47 -13.90
CA ALA A 52 -12.70 -4.72 -13.37
C ALA A 52 -13.04 -4.64 -11.87
N HIS A 53 -12.20 -3.96 -11.10
CA HIS A 53 -12.41 -3.80 -9.66
C HIS A 53 -13.53 -2.82 -9.32
N ALA A 54 -13.71 -1.74 -10.09
CA ALA A 54 -14.80 -0.80 -9.90
C ALA A 54 -16.16 -1.44 -10.24
N ILE A 55 -16.25 -2.15 -11.37
CA ILE A 55 -17.43 -2.92 -11.75
C ILE A 55 -17.77 -3.94 -10.65
N ARG A 56 -16.76 -4.69 -10.19
CA ARG A 56 -16.92 -5.66 -9.09
C ARG A 56 -17.45 -5.01 -7.81
N ALA A 57 -16.92 -3.85 -7.43
CA ALA A 57 -17.33 -3.16 -6.22
C ALA A 57 -18.78 -2.65 -6.33
N ALA A 58 -19.16 -2.12 -7.47
CA ALA A 58 -20.54 -1.67 -7.72
C ALA A 58 -21.54 -2.82 -7.70
N SER A 59 -21.19 -4.01 -8.24
CA SER A 59 -22.07 -5.19 -8.24
C SER A 59 -22.24 -5.76 -6.83
N VAL A 60 -21.14 -5.92 -6.08
CA VAL A 60 -21.18 -6.44 -4.70
C VAL A 60 -22.00 -5.55 -3.78
N ALA A 61 -21.85 -4.22 -3.90
CA ALA A 61 -22.65 -3.27 -3.12
C ALA A 61 -24.16 -3.38 -3.39
N ARG A 62 -24.55 -3.84 -4.59
CA ARG A 62 -25.93 -4.11 -4.98
C ARG A 62 -26.42 -5.52 -4.60
N GLY A 63 -25.60 -6.30 -3.90
CA GLY A 63 -25.92 -7.66 -3.48
C GLY A 63 -25.60 -8.75 -4.52
N GLU A 64 -25.06 -8.38 -5.68
CA GLU A 64 -24.65 -9.34 -6.70
C GLU A 64 -23.26 -9.88 -6.37
N ILE A 65 -23.23 -10.89 -5.48
CA ILE A 65 -22.00 -11.42 -4.88
C ILE A 65 -21.17 -12.26 -5.87
N ILE A 66 -21.81 -12.94 -6.81
CA ILE A 66 -21.17 -13.65 -7.94
C ILE A 66 -22.05 -13.37 -9.16
N GLY A 67 -21.47 -12.76 -10.19
CA GLY A 67 -22.17 -12.49 -11.43
C GLY A 67 -22.43 -13.75 -12.27
N GLU A 68 -23.18 -13.61 -13.33
CA GLU A 68 -23.48 -14.70 -14.25
C GLU A 68 -22.26 -15.14 -15.06
N ARG A 69 -22.13 -16.43 -15.33
CA ARG A 69 -21.09 -16.95 -16.22
C ARG A 69 -21.37 -16.50 -17.66
N ILE A 70 -20.30 -16.09 -18.34
CA ILE A 70 -20.37 -15.67 -19.73
C ILE A 70 -20.00 -16.87 -20.62
N PRO A 71 -20.88 -17.36 -21.49
CA PRO A 71 -20.58 -18.46 -22.40
C PRO A 71 -19.33 -18.14 -23.24
N GLY A 72 -18.38 -19.06 -23.30
CA GLY A 72 -17.15 -18.91 -24.11
C GLY A 72 -16.07 -18.00 -23.48
N LYS A 73 -16.27 -17.51 -22.26
CA LYS A 73 -15.22 -16.83 -21.48
C LYS A 73 -14.88 -17.65 -20.23
N ASP A 74 -13.61 -18.03 -20.12
CA ASP A 74 -13.08 -18.83 -19.03
C ASP A 74 -12.60 -17.95 -17.83
N GLY A 75 -12.29 -18.60 -16.73
CA GLY A 75 -11.70 -17.94 -15.56
C GLY A 75 -12.68 -17.11 -14.73
N GLY A 76 -12.18 -15.96 -14.26
CA GLY A 76 -12.92 -15.05 -13.39
C GLY A 76 -13.98 -14.16 -14.06
N TRP A 77 -14.15 -14.27 -15.38
CA TRP A 77 -15.12 -13.46 -16.12
C TRP A 77 -16.54 -13.69 -15.67
N ARG A 78 -17.26 -12.60 -15.37
CA ARG A 78 -18.68 -12.60 -15.01
C ARG A 78 -19.36 -11.38 -15.61
N ALA A 79 -20.62 -11.55 -16.03
CA ALA A 79 -21.53 -10.47 -16.33
C ALA A 79 -22.24 -10.03 -15.04
N VAL A 80 -22.30 -8.74 -14.78
CA VAL A 80 -22.91 -8.16 -13.57
C VAL A 80 -23.71 -6.90 -13.90
N ASN A 81 -24.78 -6.65 -13.15
CA ASN A 81 -25.63 -5.47 -13.31
C ASN A 81 -25.09 -4.30 -12.48
N VAL A 82 -24.66 -3.26 -13.15
CA VAL A 82 -24.01 -2.09 -12.53
C VAL A 82 -24.48 -0.80 -13.20
N PRO A 83 -24.24 0.40 -12.60
CA PRO A 83 -24.57 1.67 -13.24
C PRO A 83 -23.95 1.78 -14.64
N GLU A 84 -24.68 2.37 -15.57
CA GLU A 84 -24.30 2.51 -16.99
C GLU A 84 -22.94 3.19 -17.16
N VAL A 85 -22.55 4.12 -16.28
CA VAL A 85 -21.21 4.75 -16.31
C VAL A 85 -20.06 3.71 -16.29
N MET A 86 -20.30 2.51 -15.76
CA MET A 86 -19.30 1.43 -15.75
C MET A 86 -19.02 0.85 -17.13
N GLU A 87 -19.89 1.03 -18.13
CA GLU A 87 -19.62 0.65 -19.51
C GLU A 87 -18.41 1.41 -20.09
N SER A 88 -18.20 2.67 -19.65
CA SER A 88 -17.06 3.46 -20.09
C SER A 88 -15.70 2.82 -19.69
N ALA A 89 -15.70 1.87 -18.75
CA ALA A 89 -14.55 1.06 -18.42
C ALA A 89 -14.05 0.19 -19.58
N ASN A 90 -14.92 -0.15 -20.54
CA ASN A 90 -14.57 -0.91 -21.73
C ASN A 90 -13.91 -0.04 -22.83
N ASN A 91 -14.00 1.29 -22.70
CA ASN A 91 -13.51 2.23 -23.71
C ASN A 91 -12.14 2.84 -23.37
N VAL A 92 -11.47 2.35 -22.32
CA VAL A 92 -10.16 2.86 -21.87
C VAL A 92 -9.05 2.66 -22.89
N ASP A 93 -9.21 1.74 -23.83
CA ASP A 93 -8.25 1.46 -24.91
C ASP A 93 -7.98 2.68 -25.80
N CYS A 94 -8.85 3.68 -25.79
CA CYS A 94 -8.65 4.92 -26.53
C CYS A 94 -7.38 5.68 -26.09
N TYR A 95 -6.93 5.53 -24.83
CA TYR A 95 -5.69 6.14 -24.32
C TYR A 95 -4.78 5.14 -23.56
N ALA A 96 -5.33 4.01 -23.08
CA ALA A 96 -4.54 3.00 -22.40
C ALA A 96 -3.45 2.47 -23.33
N PHE A 97 -2.23 2.30 -22.84
CA PHE A 97 -1.03 1.91 -23.59
C PHE A 97 -0.58 2.88 -24.72
N ARG A 98 -1.34 3.94 -24.98
CA ARG A 98 -1.04 4.99 -25.97
C ARG A 98 -0.58 6.24 -25.23
N THR A 99 0.70 6.27 -24.87
CA THR A 99 1.28 7.31 -23.99
C THR A 99 1.32 8.70 -24.62
N ASP A 100 1.25 8.80 -25.93
CA ASP A 100 1.17 10.04 -26.71
C ASP A 100 -0.20 10.73 -26.65
N LEU A 101 -1.26 9.99 -26.33
CA LEU A 101 -2.62 10.52 -26.28
C LEU A 101 -3.02 10.93 -24.84
N SER A 102 -3.77 12.03 -24.73
CA SER A 102 -4.44 12.41 -23.48
C SER A 102 -5.65 11.51 -23.19
N ALA A 103 -6.24 11.67 -22.00
CA ALA A 103 -7.47 10.95 -21.64
C ALA A 103 -8.77 11.62 -22.17
N ALA A 104 -8.66 12.60 -23.09
CA ALA A 104 -9.80 13.35 -23.61
C ALA A 104 -10.76 12.52 -24.48
N CYS A 105 -10.32 11.36 -24.95
CA CYS A 105 -11.13 10.45 -25.77
C CYS A 105 -12.19 9.68 -24.99
N LEU A 106 -12.09 9.64 -23.65
CA LEU A 106 -13.04 8.90 -22.81
C LEU A 106 -14.16 9.81 -22.34
N SER A 107 -15.40 9.52 -22.72
CA SER A 107 -16.61 10.14 -22.18
C SER A 107 -17.18 9.28 -21.03
N TYR A 108 -17.75 9.93 -20.05
CA TYR A 108 -18.35 9.30 -18.87
C TYR A 108 -19.88 9.56 -18.88
N GLU A 109 -20.49 9.32 -20.04
CA GLU A 109 -21.94 9.40 -20.16
C GLU A 109 -22.57 8.20 -19.46
N GLY A 110 -23.59 8.44 -18.70
CA GLY A 110 -24.35 7.41 -18.02
C GLY A 110 -25.62 8.01 -17.44
N SER A 111 -26.68 7.23 -17.49
CA SER A 111 -27.95 7.51 -16.84
C SER A 111 -27.97 6.85 -15.45
N ASP A 112 -29.05 7.08 -14.69
CA ASP A 112 -29.27 6.39 -13.41
C ASP A 112 -29.74 4.93 -13.59
N THR A 113 -29.71 4.41 -14.81
CA THR A 113 -30.05 3.01 -15.14
C THR A 113 -28.88 2.07 -14.86
N THR A 114 -29.20 0.79 -14.71
CA THR A 114 -28.22 -0.30 -14.63
C THR A 114 -28.17 -1.07 -15.94
N THR A 115 -26.96 -1.53 -16.28
CA THR A 115 -26.70 -2.32 -17.46
C THR A 115 -25.84 -3.53 -17.11
N SER A 116 -25.85 -4.55 -17.95
CA SER A 116 -25.00 -5.74 -17.77
C SER A 116 -23.62 -5.47 -18.33
N VAL A 117 -22.58 -5.52 -17.46
CA VAL A 117 -21.19 -5.27 -17.83
C VAL A 117 -20.30 -6.43 -17.41
N ASP A 118 -19.35 -6.78 -18.26
CA ASP A 118 -18.40 -7.87 -18.02
C ASP A 118 -17.25 -7.42 -17.12
N THR A 119 -16.84 -8.31 -16.20
CA THR A 119 -15.67 -8.08 -15.34
C THR A 119 -14.83 -9.34 -15.17
N THR A 120 -13.51 -9.19 -15.18
CA THR A 120 -12.56 -10.26 -14.82
C THR A 120 -12.46 -10.48 -13.30
N ALA A 121 -12.94 -9.54 -12.48
CA ALA A 121 -12.89 -9.60 -11.02
C ALA A 121 -14.17 -10.20 -10.40
N GLY A 122 -15.08 -10.74 -11.20
CA GLY A 122 -16.41 -11.19 -10.74
C GLY A 122 -16.43 -12.25 -9.66
N THR A 123 -15.34 -12.99 -9.49
CA THR A 123 -15.16 -14.04 -8.49
C THR A 123 -14.30 -13.64 -7.29
N TYR A 124 -13.78 -12.41 -7.25
CA TYR A 124 -12.90 -11.99 -6.16
C TYR A 124 -13.67 -11.84 -4.84
N PHE A 125 -12.96 -12.08 -3.72
CA PHE A 125 -13.55 -12.09 -2.37
C PHE A 125 -14.22 -10.75 -2.02
N PRO A 126 -15.49 -10.77 -1.56
CA PRO A 126 -16.34 -9.58 -1.52
C PRO A 126 -16.00 -8.47 -0.51
N PRO A 127 -15.39 -8.70 0.67
CA PRO A 127 -15.37 -7.72 1.77
C PRO A 127 -14.80 -6.34 1.40
N TYR A 128 -13.69 -6.28 0.68
CA TYR A 128 -13.13 -5.02 0.19
C TYR A 128 -14.12 -4.29 -0.75
N TYR A 129 -14.66 -5.04 -1.70
CA TYR A 129 -15.56 -4.52 -2.72
C TYR A 129 -16.87 -4.03 -2.16
N TRP A 130 -17.40 -4.73 -1.15
CA TRP A 130 -18.61 -4.33 -0.46
C TRP A 130 -18.45 -2.94 0.18
N VAL A 131 -17.36 -2.71 0.91
CA VAL A 131 -17.09 -1.39 1.52
C VAL A 131 -16.89 -0.32 0.46
N VAL A 132 -15.98 -0.56 -0.50
CA VAL A 132 -15.58 0.46 -1.48
C VAL A 132 -16.66 0.73 -2.52
N GLY A 133 -17.57 -0.21 -2.74
CA GLY A 133 -18.69 -0.08 -3.67
C GLY A 133 -19.87 0.76 -3.15
N LEU A 134 -19.99 0.97 -1.81
CA LEU A 134 -21.13 1.70 -1.21
C LEU A 134 -21.42 3.06 -1.86
N PRO A 135 -20.44 3.90 -2.21
CA PRO A 135 -20.72 5.17 -2.86
C PRO A 135 -21.41 5.07 -4.21
N SER A 136 -21.29 3.94 -4.92
CA SER A 136 -22.01 3.73 -6.18
C SER A 136 -23.53 3.58 -6.01
N LEU A 137 -23.99 3.36 -4.77
CA LEU A 137 -25.43 3.38 -4.42
C LEU A 137 -25.97 4.80 -4.25
N ILE A 138 -25.09 5.77 -3.97
CA ILE A 138 -25.45 7.18 -3.77
C ILE A 138 -25.44 7.93 -5.10
N SER A 139 -24.49 7.59 -5.99
CA SER A 139 -24.39 8.19 -7.33
C SER A 139 -24.05 7.12 -8.35
N ALA A 140 -24.91 6.97 -9.35
CA ALA A 140 -24.74 6.05 -10.48
C ALA A 140 -23.85 6.62 -11.59
N GLN A 141 -23.33 7.83 -11.42
CA GLN A 141 -22.56 8.58 -12.41
C GLN A 141 -21.06 8.61 -12.07
N ALA A 142 -20.24 9.31 -12.87
CA ALA A 142 -18.82 9.51 -12.69
C ALA A 142 -18.43 9.92 -11.25
N GLY A 143 -19.23 10.77 -10.59
CA GLY A 143 -19.05 11.17 -9.20
C GLY A 143 -19.03 9.98 -8.22
N GLY A 144 -19.88 8.97 -8.45
CA GLY A 144 -19.90 7.74 -7.65
C GLY A 144 -18.57 6.98 -7.71
N VAL A 145 -17.96 6.88 -8.89
CA VAL A 145 -16.66 6.21 -9.06
C VAL A 145 -15.54 6.99 -8.35
N TYR A 146 -15.53 8.33 -8.43
CA TYR A 146 -14.60 9.15 -7.64
C TYR A 146 -14.78 8.94 -6.13
N LEU A 147 -16.02 8.86 -5.64
CA LEU A 147 -16.30 8.59 -4.23
C LEU A 147 -15.85 7.18 -3.81
N MET A 148 -15.94 6.17 -4.68
CA MET A 148 -15.40 4.84 -4.46
C MET A 148 -13.86 4.88 -4.31
N ARG A 149 -13.15 5.64 -5.15
CA ARG A 149 -11.71 5.88 -5.02
C ARG A 149 -11.35 6.55 -3.70
N LEU A 150 -12.10 7.59 -3.31
CA LEU A 150 -11.90 8.29 -2.05
C LEU A 150 -12.10 7.34 -0.85
N LEU A 151 -13.10 6.48 -0.88
CA LEU A 151 -13.33 5.51 0.18
C LEU A 151 -12.20 4.46 0.24
N SER A 152 -11.71 3.99 -0.91
CA SER A 152 -10.50 3.14 -0.97
C SER A 152 -9.29 3.84 -0.35
N ALA A 153 -9.07 5.12 -0.69
CA ALA A 153 -8.00 5.94 -0.11
C ALA A 153 -8.12 6.11 1.41
N LEU A 154 -9.34 6.30 1.93
CA LEU A 154 -9.60 6.39 3.37
C LEU A 154 -9.26 5.09 4.11
N VAL A 155 -9.62 3.94 3.55
CA VAL A 155 -9.29 2.62 4.11
C VAL A 155 -7.77 2.43 4.15
N GLY A 156 -7.06 2.71 3.05
CA GLY A 156 -5.60 2.67 3.01
C GLY A 156 -4.94 3.64 3.99
N ALA A 157 -5.45 4.88 4.07
CA ALA A 157 -4.96 5.91 4.99
C ALA A 157 -5.08 5.51 6.46
N ALA A 158 -6.18 4.83 6.85
CA ALA A 158 -6.38 4.35 8.22
C ALA A 158 -5.30 3.33 8.62
N LEU A 159 -4.95 2.42 7.72
CA LEU A 159 -3.89 1.44 7.92
C LEU A 159 -2.50 2.09 7.96
N LEU A 160 -2.21 3.03 7.06
CA LEU A 160 -0.95 3.78 7.09
C LEU A 160 -0.81 4.66 8.35
N ALA A 161 -1.91 5.20 8.88
CA ALA A 161 -1.92 5.89 10.17
C ALA A 161 -1.61 4.93 11.35
N CYS A 162 -2.06 3.68 11.28
CA CYS A 162 -1.65 2.65 12.23
C CYS A 162 -0.14 2.38 12.14
N ALA A 163 0.44 2.33 10.93
CA ALA A 163 1.88 2.18 10.74
C ALA A 163 2.68 3.30 11.39
N VAL A 164 2.30 4.58 11.18
CA VAL A 164 2.94 5.73 11.83
C VAL A 164 2.86 5.62 13.36
N SER A 165 1.69 5.27 13.88
CA SER A 165 1.49 5.11 15.32
C SER A 165 2.37 3.99 15.91
N SER A 166 2.67 2.95 15.15
CA SER A 166 3.53 1.84 15.58
C SER A 166 5.01 2.20 15.64
N LEU A 167 5.44 3.30 15.00
CA LEU A 167 6.82 3.79 15.10
C LEU A 167 7.25 4.16 16.53
N ARG A 168 6.29 4.40 17.43
CA ARG A 168 6.55 4.59 18.87
C ARG A 168 7.12 3.36 19.56
N GLY A 169 6.85 2.17 19.02
CA GLY A 169 7.40 0.91 19.50
C GLY A 169 8.76 0.56 18.85
N PHE A 170 9.26 1.37 17.92
CA PHE A 170 10.57 1.15 17.33
C PHE A 170 11.70 1.57 18.29
N PRO A 171 12.88 0.95 18.17
CA PRO A 171 14.05 1.35 18.97
C PRO A 171 14.43 2.83 18.80
N ASN A 172 14.15 3.40 17.63
CA ASN A 172 14.27 4.83 17.35
C ASN A 172 13.17 5.27 16.37
N ARG A 173 12.26 6.13 16.84
CA ARG A 173 11.10 6.60 16.06
C ARG A 173 11.51 7.34 14.77
N ARG A 174 12.53 8.23 14.84
CA ARG A 174 12.97 9.03 13.67
C ARG A 174 13.58 8.14 12.58
N VAL A 175 14.42 7.19 12.96
CA VAL A 175 14.99 6.24 12.00
C VAL A 175 13.90 5.33 11.43
N GLY A 176 12.94 4.89 12.25
CA GLY A 176 11.76 4.17 11.80
C GLY A 176 10.92 4.98 10.81
N ALA A 177 10.76 6.29 11.03
CA ALA A 177 10.06 7.19 10.12
C ALA A 177 10.77 7.31 8.74
N ILE A 178 12.11 7.31 8.71
CA ILE A 178 12.87 7.23 7.45
C ILE A 178 12.55 5.92 6.72
N GLY A 179 12.58 4.78 7.42
CA GLY A 179 12.21 3.49 6.84
C GLY A 179 10.79 3.46 6.29
N LEU A 180 9.83 4.04 7.01
CA LEU A 180 8.45 4.15 6.56
C LEU A 180 8.30 5.08 5.35
N ALA A 181 8.99 6.23 5.33
CA ALA A 181 8.97 7.15 4.20
C ALA A 181 9.51 6.51 2.91
N VAL A 182 10.54 5.66 3.02
CA VAL A 182 11.08 4.89 1.90
C VAL A 182 10.13 3.76 1.49
N ALA A 183 9.48 3.09 2.45
CA ALA A 183 8.50 2.02 2.19
C ALA A 183 7.24 2.54 1.48
N VAL A 184 6.80 3.76 1.78
CA VAL A 184 5.70 4.43 1.08
C VAL A 184 6.21 5.00 -0.24
N THR A 185 6.34 4.16 -1.27
CA THR A 185 6.77 4.59 -2.61
C THR A 185 5.66 5.39 -3.31
N PRO A 186 5.96 6.12 -4.41
CA PRO A 186 4.91 6.76 -5.21
C PRO A 186 3.84 5.77 -5.70
N MET A 187 4.21 4.51 -5.99
CA MET A 187 3.26 3.45 -6.35
C MET A 187 2.26 3.16 -5.23
N VAL A 188 2.69 3.16 -3.96
CA VAL A 188 1.80 2.94 -2.80
C VAL A 188 0.72 4.02 -2.74
N LEU A 189 1.10 5.30 -2.90
CA LEU A 189 0.14 6.42 -2.89
C LEU A 189 -0.78 6.41 -4.11
N PHE A 190 -0.24 6.08 -5.30
CA PHE A 190 -1.01 5.94 -6.53
C PHE A 190 -2.11 4.89 -6.39
N VAL A 191 -1.76 3.67 -5.96
CA VAL A 191 -2.74 2.57 -5.82
C VAL A 191 -3.78 2.90 -4.75
N ASN A 192 -3.41 3.62 -3.69
CA ASN A 192 -4.38 4.09 -2.69
C ASN A 192 -5.43 5.05 -3.26
N GLY A 193 -5.11 5.80 -4.31
CA GLY A 193 -6.04 6.68 -5.02
C GLY A 193 -6.93 5.97 -6.04
N THR A 194 -6.98 4.64 -6.09
CA THR A 194 -7.72 3.87 -7.09
C THR A 194 -8.63 2.82 -6.45
N VAL A 195 -9.61 2.33 -7.18
CA VAL A 195 -10.42 1.18 -6.76
C VAL A 195 -9.66 -0.10 -7.09
N ASN A 196 -8.79 -0.52 -6.18
CA ASN A 196 -7.99 -1.72 -6.37
C ASN A 196 -7.67 -2.38 -5.01
N PRO A 197 -7.91 -3.69 -4.81
CA PRO A 197 -7.60 -4.37 -3.55
C PRO A 197 -6.11 -4.37 -3.19
N SER A 198 -5.20 -4.07 -4.13
CA SER A 198 -3.79 -3.85 -3.82
C SER A 198 -3.57 -2.64 -2.89
N SER A 199 -4.48 -1.65 -2.89
CA SER A 199 -4.46 -0.53 -1.93
C SER A 199 -4.59 -1.05 -0.49
N LEU A 200 -5.60 -1.90 -0.25
CA LEU A 200 -5.80 -2.56 1.04
C LEU A 200 -4.62 -3.46 1.40
N GLU A 201 -4.18 -4.31 0.46
CA GLU A 201 -3.11 -5.29 0.65
C GLU A 201 -1.79 -4.64 1.07
N ILE A 202 -1.32 -3.64 0.31
CA ILE A 202 -0.04 -2.98 0.56
C ILE A 202 -0.09 -2.14 1.84
N SER A 203 -1.16 -1.36 2.05
CA SER A 203 -1.31 -0.54 3.25
C SER A 203 -1.44 -1.39 4.52
N ALA A 204 -2.15 -2.52 4.45
CA ALA A 204 -2.24 -3.48 5.53
C ALA A 204 -0.91 -4.17 5.82
N ALA A 205 -0.14 -4.52 4.79
CA ALA A 205 1.20 -5.09 4.95
C ALA A 205 2.15 -4.10 5.62
N ILE A 206 2.17 -2.82 5.22
CA ILE A 206 2.98 -1.77 5.87
C ILE A 206 2.61 -1.66 7.36
N ALA A 207 1.31 -1.62 7.69
CA ALA A 207 0.83 -1.56 9.06
C ALA A 207 1.21 -2.82 9.86
N ALA A 208 1.09 -4.01 9.25
CA ALA A 208 1.46 -5.28 9.85
C ALA A 208 2.96 -5.36 10.15
N TRP A 209 3.83 -4.97 9.18
CA TRP A 209 5.27 -4.87 9.38
C TRP A 209 5.62 -3.94 10.54
N CYS A 210 5.07 -2.71 10.56
CA CYS A 210 5.35 -1.74 11.62
C CYS A 210 4.91 -2.25 12.98
N SER A 211 3.71 -2.84 13.10
CA SER A 211 3.20 -3.38 14.36
C SER A 211 4.01 -4.60 14.83
N ALA A 212 4.37 -5.51 13.93
CA ALA A 212 5.16 -6.70 14.24
C ALA A 212 6.58 -6.33 14.70
N LEU A 213 7.23 -5.37 14.01
CA LEU A 213 8.55 -4.85 14.41
C LEU A 213 8.51 -4.10 15.74
N ALA A 214 7.46 -3.31 16.01
CA ALA A 214 7.26 -2.66 17.28
C ALA A 214 7.09 -3.68 18.42
N LEU A 215 6.35 -4.76 18.21
CA LEU A 215 6.18 -5.84 19.17
C LEU A 215 7.50 -6.55 19.46
N SER A 216 8.38 -6.71 18.47
CA SER A 216 9.69 -7.38 18.64
C SER A 216 10.62 -6.61 19.61
N ALA A 217 10.42 -5.30 19.77
CA ALA A 217 11.21 -4.44 20.66
C ALA A 217 10.49 -4.11 21.99
N SER A 218 9.21 -4.47 22.13
CA SER A 218 8.37 -4.00 23.26
C SER A 218 8.62 -4.75 24.55
N PRO A 219 8.70 -4.04 25.73
CA PRO A 219 8.72 -4.68 27.03
C PRO A 219 7.48 -5.53 27.32
N ALA A 220 7.62 -6.55 28.18
CA ALA A 220 6.65 -7.63 28.36
C ALA A 220 5.22 -7.19 28.68
N ASP A 221 4.95 -6.14 29.47
CA ASP A 221 3.61 -5.73 29.90
C ASP A 221 3.31 -4.24 29.70
N SER A 222 3.81 -3.66 28.60
CA SER A 222 3.62 -2.24 28.31
C SER A 222 2.25 -1.94 27.68
N ALA A 223 1.78 -0.70 27.83
CA ALA A 223 0.62 -0.18 27.10
C ALA A 223 0.86 -0.18 25.58
N ILE A 224 2.11 0.03 25.16
CA ILE A 224 2.55 -0.06 23.77
C ILE A 224 2.28 -1.46 23.23
N LYS A 225 2.70 -2.52 23.92
CA LYS A 225 2.45 -3.90 23.52
C LYS A 225 0.96 -4.18 23.26
N ARG A 226 0.07 -3.71 24.14
CA ARG A 226 -1.38 -3.92 23.96
C ARG A 226 -1.93 -3.23 22.72
N ALA A 227 -1.51 -2.00 22.47
CA ALA A 227 -1.90 -1.25 21.28
C ALA A 227 -1.38 -1.91 19.99
N GLU A 228 -0.13 -2.39 20.02
CA GLU A 228 0.47 -3.04 18.85
C GLU A 228 -0.16 -4.40 18.53
N ILE A 229 -0.57 -5.19 19.53
CA ILE A 229 -1.34 -6.42 19.29
C ILE A 229 -2.66 -6.11 18.56
N THR A 230 -3.36 -5.06 18.99
CA THR A 230 -4.61 -4.63 18.34
C THR A 230 -4.35 -4.16 16.90
N ARG A 231 -3.31 -3.33 16.67
CA ARG A 231 -2.96 -2.88 15.32
C ARG A 231 -2.54 -4.04 14.42
N LEU A 232 -1.76 -4.99 14.95
CA LEU A 232 -1.37 -6.20 14.22
C LEU A 232 -2.60 -7.02 13.84
N ALA A 233 -3.55 -7.22 14.77
CA ALA A 233 -4.79 -7.92 14.49
C ALA A 233 -5.60 -7.27 13.37
N VAL A 234 -5.79 -5.94 13.44
CA VAL A 234 -6.48 -5.17 12.40
C VAL A 234 -5.75 -5.26 11.06
N ALA A 235 -4.45 -5.01 11.05
CA ALA A 235 -3.64 -5.00 9.84
C ALA A 235 -3.57 -6.39 9.17
N CYS A 236 -3.28 -7.45 9.94
CA CYS A 236 -3.24 -8.81 9.38
C CYS A 236 -4.61 -9.34 8.97
N SER A 237 -5.70 -8.94 9.64
CA SER A 237 -7.06 -9.31 9.21
C SER A 237 -7.45 -8.60 7.91
N ALA A 238 -7.15 -7.30 7.79
CA ALA A 238 -7.34 -6.55 6.56
C ALA A 238 -6.51 -7.13 5.41
N LEU A 239 -5.25 -7.51 5.69
CA LEU A 239 -4.39 -8.21 4.75
C LEU A 239 -5.00 -9.57 4.37
N GLY A 240 -5.46 -10.37 5.35
CA GLY A 240 -6.03 -11.69 5.16
C GLY A 240 -7.26 -11.74 4.25
N VAL A 241 -8.07 -10.67 4.21
CA VAL A 241 -9.24 -10.58 3.34
C VAL A 241 -8.95 -9.90 1.99
N SER A 242 -7.73 -9.45 1.73
CA SER A 242 -7.41 -8.65 0.54
C SER A 242 -7.29 -9.47 -0.74
N ARG A 243 -6.40 -10.46 -0.76
CA ARG A 243 -6.05 -11.25 -1.95
C ARG A 243 -5.57 -12.66 -1.60
N LEU A 244 -5.49 -13.53 -2.62
CA LEU A 244 -5.10 -14.94 -2.49
C LEU A 244 -3.71 -15.15 -1.85
N PHE A 245 -2.74 -14.28 -2.11
CA PHE A 245 -1.38 -14.39 -1.54
C PHE A 245 -1.26 -13.87 -0.10
N ALA A 246 -2.30 -13.28 0.45
CA ALA A 246 -2.29 -12.69 1.80
C ALA A 246 -1.81 -13.63 2.91
N PRO A 247 -2.17 -14.94 2.96
CA PRO A 247 -1.65 -15.86 3.97
C PRO A 247 -0.12 -15.94 3.97
N MET A 248 0.50 -15.92 2.79
CA MET A 248 1.96 -15.97 2.64
C MET A 248 2.61 -14.71 3.21
N TRP A 249 2.03 -13.54 2.96
CA TRP A 249 2.52 -12.27 3.53
C TRP A 249 2.45 -12.27 5.05
N ILE A 250 1.31 -12.70 5.62
CA ILE A 250 1.12 -12.76 7.07
C ILE A 250 2.16 -13.68 7.71
N VAL A 251 2.33 -14.89 7.19
CA VAL A 251 3.32 -15.85 7.69
C VAL A 251 4.73 -15.29 7.60
N GLY A 252 5.11 -14.68 6.46
CA GLY A 252 6.42 -14.07 6.27
C GLY A 252 6.71 -12.95 7.26
N ILE A 253 5.75 -12.02 7.46
CA ILE A 253 5.86 -10.91 8.41
C ILE A 253 6.04 -11.43 9.84
N LEU A 254 5.19 -12.36 10.27
CA LEU A 254 5.23 -12.91 11.62
C LEU A 254 6.50 -13.74 11.86
N PHE A 255 6.94 -14.49 10.86
CA PHE A 255 8.19 -15.27 10.93
C PHE A 255 9.41 -14.35 11.12
N VAL A 256 9.53 -13.30 10.32
CA VAL A 256 10.64 -12.34 10.43
C VAL A 256 10.60 -11.60 11.78
N ALA A 257 9.42 -11.18 12.24
CA ALA A 257 9.27 -10.55 13.55
C ALA A 257 9.66 -11.50 14.69
N ALA A 258 9.28 -12.78 14.61
CA ALA A 258 9.68 -13.81 15.59
C ALA A 258 11.17 -14.08 15.57
N LEU A 259 11.80 -14.07 14.38
CA LEU A 259 13.26 -14.22 14.24
C LEU A 259 14.00 -13.06 14.92
N LEU A 260 13.54 -11.82 14.71
CA LEU A 260 14.12 -10.62 15.34
C LEU A 260 13.93 -10.61 16.87
N ALA A 261 12.73 -10.94 17.36
CA ALA A 261 12.41 -11.02 18.77
C ALA A 261 13.20 -12.14 19.49
N GLY A 262 13.52 -13.21 18.77
CA GLY A 262 14.12 -14.43 19.28
C GLY A 262 13.08 -15.40 19.88
N TRP A 263 13.44 -16.70 19.86
CA TRP A 263 12.51 -17.79 20.17
C TRP A 263 11.82 -17.68 21.54
N THR A 264 12.56 -17.30 22.58
CA THR A 264 12.01 -17.16 23.95
C THR A 264 10.93 -16.06 24.04
N ALA A 265 11.18 -14.93 23.39
CA ALA A 265 10.21 -13.82 23.34
C ALA A 265 8.99 -14.20 22.47
N ALA A 266 9.20 -14.82 21.32
CA ALA A 266 8.14 -15.30 20.44
C ALA A 266 7.23 -16.33 21.18
N LYS A 267 7.82 -17.31 21.88
CA LYS A 267 7.08 -18.30 22.69
C LYS A 267 6.32 -17.64 23.85
N ARG A 268 6.87 -16.61 24.48
CA ARG A 268 6.14 -15.85 25.52
C ARG A 268 4.97 -15.07 24.91
N MET A 269 5.18 -14.48 23.73
CA MET A 269 4.15 -13.73 23.01
C MET A 269 2.99 -14.64 22.59
N SER A 270 3.25 -15.84 22.08
CA SER A 270 2.22 -16.79 21.68
C SER A 270 1.34 -17.30 22.83
N ARG A 271 1.80 -17.19 24.07
CA ARG A 271 1.05 -17.54 25.30
C ARG A 271 0.21 -16.37 25.84
N ASP A 272 0.39 -15.17 25.32
CA ASP A 272 -0.40 -14.01 25.72
C ASP A 272 -1.84 -14.18 25.18
N ARG A 273 -2.84 -14.13 26.07
CA ARG A 273 -4.26 -14.32 25.72
C ARG A 273 -4.73 -13.35 24.62
N ARG A 274 -4.23 -12.11 24.63
CA ARG A 274 -4.59 -11.11 23.61
C ARG A 274 -4.02 -11.48 22.26
N MET A 275 -2.79 -11.99 22.25
CA MET A 275 -2.18 -12.50 21.01
C MET A 275 -2.92 -13.73 20.48
N GLN A 276 -3.41 -14.61 21.34
CA GLN A 276 -4.23 -15.76 20.94
C GLN A 276 -5.57 -15.32 20.34
N ILE A 277 -6.24 -14.33 20.95
CA ILE A 277 -7.44 -13.71 20.39
C ILE A 277 -7.14 -13.08 19.03
N ALA A 278 -6.05 -12.29 18.93
CA ALA A 278 -5.62 -11.68 17.68
C ALA A 278 -5.36 -12.76 16.59
N ALA A 279 -4.65 -13.84 16.96
CA ALA A 279 -4.40 -14.96 16.05
C ALA A 279 -5.70 -15.65 15.59
N GLY A 280 -6.69 -15.80 16.47
CA GLY A 280 -8.02 -16.32 16.12
C GLY A 280 -8.75 -15.42 15.11
N ILE A 281 -8.74 -14.10 15.31
CA ILE A 281 -9.36 -13.12 14.40
C ILE A 281 -8.65 -13.12 13.03
N ILE A 282 -7.32 -13.08 13.02
CA ILE A 282 -6.51 -13.15 11.80
C ILE A 282 -6.77 -14.47 11.07
N GLY A 283 -6.78 -15.59 11.81
CA GLY A 283 -7.05 -16.93 11.27
C GLY A 283 -8.43 -17.00 10.63
N PHE A 284 -9.46 -16.48 11.29
CA PHE A 284 -10.82 -16.41 10.73
C PHE A 284 -10.88 -15.60 9.43
N ALA A 285 -10.30 -14.40 9.42
CA ALA A 285 -10.28 -13.54 8.24
C ALA A 285 -9.54 -14.21 7.05
N THR A 286 -8.39 -14.83 7.34
CA THR A 286 -7.57 -15.52 6.32
C THR A 286 -8.25 -16.78 5.81
N LEU A 287 -8.84 -17.57 6.72
CA LEU A 287 -9.53 -18.80 6.37
C LEU A 287 -10.78 -18.52 5.52
N SER A 288 -11.55 -17.47 5.84
CA SER A 288 -12.70 -17.07 5.02
C SER A 288 -12.32 -16.76 3.57
N GLN A 289 -11.17 -16.09 3.35
CA GLN A 289 -10.61 -15.85 2.02
C GLN A 289 -10.22 -17.17 1.30
N ILE A 290 -9.54 -18.08 2.03
CA ILE A 290 -9.14 -19.39 1.47
C ILE A 290 -10.37 -20.21 1.08
N ILE A 291 -11.35 -20.31 1.98
CA ILE A 291 -12.61 -21.05 1.74
C ILE A 291 -13.34 -20.48 0.53
N TRP A 292 -13.44 -19.13 0.43
CA TRP A 292 -14.03 -18.48 -0.73
C TRP A 292 -13.36 -18.91 -2.04
N ASN A 293 -12.03 -18.84 -2.10
CA ASN A 293 -11.29 -19.22 -3.32
C ASN A 293 -11.45 -20.71 -3.68
N VAL A 294 -11.58 -21.58 -2.68
CA VAL A 294 -11.84 -23.01 -2.93
C VAL A 294 -13.25 -23.25 -3.48
N ILE A 295 -14.25 -22.56 -2.93
CA ILE A 295 -15.66 -22.74 -3.32
C ILE A 295 -15.94 -22.11 -4.68
N VAL A 296 -15.47 -20.88 -4.91
CA VAL A 296 -15.83 -20.09 -6.10
C VAL A 296 -14.95 -20.44 -7.30
N ARG A 297 -13.77 -21.03 -7.06
CA ARG A 297 -12.79 -21.41 -8.10
C ARG A 297 -12.61 -20.28 -9.12
N PRO A 298 -11.95 -19.17 -8.74
CA PRO A 298 -11.84 -17.97 -9.56
C PRO A 298 -11.01 -18.14 -10.84
N VAL A 299 -10.24 -19.23 -10.97
CA VAL A 299 -9.41 -19.55 -12.14
C VAL A 299 -9.81 -20.93 -12.65
N ASP A 300 -10.40 -21.00 -13.84
CA ASP A 300 -10.50 -22.23 -14.60
C ASP A 300 -9.15 -22.44 -15.33
N THR A 301 -8.62 -23.66 -15.29
CA THR A 301 -7.25 -23.99 -15.69
C THR A 301 -7.14 -24.58 -17.10
N ASP A 302 -8.15 -24.40 -17.93
CA ASP A 302 -8.21 -25.04 -19.27
C ASP A 302 -7.32 -24.35 -20.32
N SER A 303 -6.78 -23.14 -20.03
CA SER A 303 -5.82 -22.48 -20.92
C SER A 303 -4.39 -22.86 -20.54
N SER A 304 -3.68 -23.54 -21.44
CA SER A 304 -2.24 -23.80 -21.29
C SER A 304 -1.45 -22.93 -22.27
N VAL A 305 -0.42 -22.25 -21.75
CA VAL A 305 0.57 -21.55 -22.58
C VAL A 305 1.74 -22.51 -22.80
N ASP A 306 1.96 -22.88 -24.09
CA ASP A 306 3.12 -23.72 -24.44
C ASP A 306 4.39 -22.85 -24.42
N ILE A 307 5.12 -22.93 -23.31
CA ILE A 307 6.39 -22.23 -23.08
C ILE A 307 7.37 -23.16 -22.40
N SER A 308 8.59 -23.25 -22.92
CA SER A 308 9.65 -24.02 -22.27
C SER A 308 10.06 -23.38 -20.94
N ARG A 309 10.44 -24.22 -19.94
CA ARG A 309 10.89 -23.73 -18.62
C ARG A 309 12.10 -22.80 -18.73
N TYR A 310 12.98 -23.05 -19.68
CA TYR A 310 14.14 -22.18 -19.94
C TYR A 310 13.71 -20.78 -20.44
N GLU A 311 12.84 -20.72 -21.42
CA GLU A 311 12.32 -19.46 -21.96
C GLU A 311 11.55 -18.67 -20.90
N LEU A 312 10.74 -19.36 -20.10
CA LEU A 312 10.01 -18.74 -18.99
C LEU A 312 10.97 -18.07 -18.01
N ILE A 313 11.99 -18.79 -17.52
CA ILE A 313 12.98 -18.25 -16.59
C ILE A 313 13.71 -17.07 -17.23
N ARG A 314 14.18 -17.21 -18.46
CA ARG A 314 14.87 -16.14 -19.20
C ARG A 314 14.00 -14.90 -19.35
N ASN A 315 12.74 -15.07 -19.73
CA ASN A 315 11.80 -13.98 -19.94
C ASN A 315 11.45 -13.28 -18.62
N THR A 316 11.26 -14.05 -17.54
CA THR A 316 11.00 -13.49 -16.20
C THR A 316 12.20 -12.70 -15.69
N ILE A 317 13.42 -13.22 -15.84
CA ILE A 317 14.65 -12.50 -15.46
C ILE A 317 14.81 -11.23 -16.32
N GLY A 318 14.54 -11.32 -17.63
CA GLY A 318 14.57 -10.17 -18.52
C GLY A 318 13.59 -9.04 -18.13
N ARG A 319 12.52 -9.38 -17.41
CA ARG A 319 11.52 -8.43 -16.87
C ARG A 319 11.84 -7.92 -15.46
N ALA A 320 12.94 -8.31 -14.84
CA ALA A 320 13.27 -7.93 -13.46
C ALA A 320 13.31 -6.41 -13.26
N GLY A 321 13.83 -5.65 -14.24
CA GLY A 321 13.79 -4.18 -14.23
C GLY A 321 12.36 -3.62 -14.22
N PHE A 322 11.46 -4.19 -15.02
CA PHE A 322 10.05 -3.81 -15.01
C PHE A 322 9.38 -4.08 -13.64
N PHE A 323 9.66 -5.22 -13.01
CA PHE A 323 9.12 -5.51 -11.68
C PHE A 323 9.63 -4.52 -10.65
N TYR A 324 10.93 -4.20 -10.69
CA TYR A 324 11.55 -3.24 -9.77
C TYR A 324 10.98 -1.82 -9.97
N ASP A 325 10.98 -1.31 -11.19
CA ASP A 325 10.44 0.02 -11.52
C ASP A 325 8.98 0.13 -11.09
N SER A 326 8.19 -0.93 -11.27
CA SER A 326 6.77 -0.98 -10.92
C SER A 326 6.51 -1.00 -9.41
N MET A 327 7.48 -1.37 -8.57
CA MET A 327 7.37 -1.20 -7.11
C MET A 327 7.53 0.27 -6.68
N ILE A 328 8.27 1.05 -7.45
CA ILE A 328 8.55 2.46 -7.15
C ILE A 328 7.53 3.36 -7.84
N GLY A 329 7.37 3.21 -9.17
CA GLY A 329 6.47 4.05 -9.94
C GLY A 329 6.38 3.64 -11.41
N ASN A 330 5.35 2.91 -11.75
CA ASN A 330 4.92 2.66 -13.12
C ASN A 330 3.38 2.76 -13.15
N PHE A 331 2.92 3.97 -13.37
CA PHE A 331 1.52 4.38 -13.21
C PHE A 331 0.70 4.16 -14.47
N GLY A 332 -0.54 4.67 -14.46
CA GLY A 332 -1.47 4.46 -15.57
C GLY A 332 -1.71 2.97 -15.78
N TRP A 333 -1.74 2.53 -17.00
CA TRP A 333 -1.84 1.11 -17.39
C TRP A 333 -0.45 0.42 -17.43
N LEU A 334 0.39 0.68 -16.42
CA LEU A 334 1.80 0.26 -16.33
C LEU A 334 2.66 0.81 -17.47
N ASN A 335 2.28 1.94 -18.02
CA ASN A 335 2.90 2.59 -19.17
C ASN A 335 3.37 4.02 -18.87
N VAL A 336 3.14 4.51 -17.65
CA VAL A 336 3.58 5.83 -17.19
C VAL A 336 4.70 5.65 -16.18
N LYS A 337 5.92 5.44 -16.67
CA LYS A 337 7.09 5.28 -15.81
C LYS A 337 7.38 6.56 -15.03
N ALA A 338 7.72 6.43 -13.76
CA ALA A 338 8.29 7.53 -13.00
C ALA A 338 9.56 8.07 -13.70
N PRO A 339 9.90 9.36 -13.56
CA PRO A 339 11.18 9.87 -14.03
C PRO A 339 12.34 9.01 -13.50
N TYR A 340 13.35 8.76 -14.33
CA TYR A 340 14.46 7.89 -13.94
C TYR A 340 15.16 8.32 -12.64
N VAL A 341 15.24 9.63 -12.40
CA VAL A 341 15.77 10.19 -11.13
C VAL A 341 15.00 9.69 -9.92
N VAL A 342 13.69 9.44 -10.03
CA VAL A 342 12.87 8.89 -8.95
C VAL A 342 13.28 7.45 -8.65
N ILE A 343 13.48 6.64 -9.69
CA ILE A 343 13.96 5.27 -9.52
C ILE A 343 15.34 5.27 -8.83
N LEU A 344 16.26 6.16 -9.24
CA LEU A 344 17.57 6.29 -8.60
C LEU A 344 17.47 6.71 -7.13
N ILE A 345 16.59 7.66 -6.80
CA ILE A 345 16.37 8.09 -5.41
C ILE A 345 15.96 6.91 -4.52
N TRP A 346 14.96 6.13 -4.94
CA TRP A 346 14.51 4.97 -4.14
C TRP A 346 15.55 3.86 -4.10
N THR A 347 16.22 3.59 -5.21
CA THR A 347 17.32 2.61 -5.26
C THR A 347 18.44 2.97 -4.29
N ALA A 348 18.87 4.24 -4.28
CA ALA A 348 19.89 4.72 -3.37
C ALA A 348 19.44 4.65 -1.91
N ALA A 349 18.20 5.06 -1.61
CA ALA A 349 17.65 5.02 -0.26
C ALA A 349 17.52 3.58 0.28
N ILE A 350 16.95 2.66 -0.51
CA ILE A 350 16.82 1.25 -0.15
C ILE A 350 18.21 0.61 -0.01
N GLY A 351 19.11 0.83 -0.97
CA GLY A 351 20.47 0.29 -0.97
C GLY A 351 21.27 0.77 0.24
N LEU A 352 21.18 2.06 0.59
CA LEU A 352 21.86 2.61 1.76
C LEU A 352 21.30 2.01 3.07
N LEU A 353 19.99 1.92 3.22
CA LEU A 353 19.38 1.31 4.40
C LEU A 353 19.79 -0.16 4.51
N LEU A 354 19.74 -0.91 3.41
CA LEU A 354 20.15 -2.32 3.36
C LEU A 354 21.61 -2.49 3.75
N ALA A 355 22.51 -1.72 3.16
CA ALA A 355 23.96 -1.80 3.44
C ALA A 355 24.27 -1.47 4.91
N LEU A 356 23.68 -0.37 5.45
CA LEU A 356 23.86 0.01 6.85
C LEU A 356 23.27 -1.04 7.81
N GLY A 357 22.09 -1.61 7.49
CA GLY A 357 21.47 -2.66 8.29
C GLY A 357 22.31 -3.94 8.34
N LEU A 358 22.91 -4.35 7.22
CA LEU A 358 23.76 -5.52 7.13
C LEU A 358 25.15 -5.31 7.78
N ALA A 359 25.67 -4.08 7.80
CA ALA A 359 26.94 -3.76 8.43
C ALA A 359 26.91 -3.85 9.97
N LEU A 360 25.73 -3.97 10.60
CA LEU A 360 25.58 -4.06 12.04
C LEU A 360 25.72 -5.49 12.57
N PRO A 361 26.37 -5.71 13.75
CA PRO A 361 26.88 -7.01 14.19
C PRO A 361 25.80 -7.98 14.74
N SER A 362 24.59 -7.99 14.20
CA SER A 362 23.52 -8.91 14.64
C SER A 362 23.22 -9.95 13.57
N ARG A 363 23.68 -11.19 13.75
CA ARG A 363 23.45 -12.30 12.81
C ARG A 363 21.94 -12.54 12.54
N ARG A 364 21.10 -12.45 13.58
CA ARG A 364 19.64 -12.63 13.42
C ARG A 364 19.01 -11.50 12.60
N ALA A 365 19.44 -10.27 12.86
CA ALA A 365 18.96 -9.11 12.13
C ALA A 365 19.43 -9.15 10.66
N ALA A 366 20.68 -9.47 10.40
CA ALA A 366 21.19 -9.66 9.05
C ALA A 366 20.45 -10.78 8.31
N LEU A 367 20.19 -11.91 8.97
CA LEU A 367 19.43 -13.02 8.37
C LEU A 367 17.99 -12.60 8.05
N ALA A 368 17.29 -11.91 8.95
CA ALA A 368 15.95 -11.41 8.73
C ALA A 368 15.88 -10.48 7.52
N LEU A 369 16.84 -9.55 7.41
CA LEU A 369 16.93 -8.59 6.32
C LEU A 369 17.26 -9.29 5.00
N LEU A 370 18.24 -10.21 4.98
CA LEU A 370 18.62 -10.97 3.78
C LEU A 370 17.51 -11.89 3.30
N LEU A 371 16.81 -12.59 4.20
CA LEU A 371 15.68 -13.44 3.83
C LEU A 371 14.55 -12.62 3.19
N THR A 372 14.24 -11.44 3.77
CA THR A 372 13.19 -10.58 3.21
C THR A 372 13.61 -10.01 1.86
N ALA A 373 14.85 -9.56 1.70
CA ALA A 373 15.37 -9.05 0.44
C ALA A 373 15.43 -10.13 -0.64
N ALA A 374 15.94 -11.33 -0.30
CA ALA A 374 15.99 -12.47 -1.21
C ALA A 374 14.59 -12.94 -1.63
N ALA A 375 13.66 -13.05 -0.68
CA ALA A 375 12.29 -13.42 -0.99
C ALA A 375 11.63 -12.37 -1.90
N THR A 376 11.87 -11.07 -1.67
CA THR A 376 11.39 -9.99 -2.55
C THR A 376 11.91 -10.14 -3.98
N ALA A 377 13.19 -10.48 -4.15
CA ALA A 377 13.81 -10.63 -5.46
C ALA A 377 13.36 -11.91 -6.20
N LEU A 378 13.17 -13.02 -5.45
CA LEU A 378 12.88 -14.33 -6.03
C LEU A 378 11.38 -14.57 -6.27
N LEU A 379 10.51 -13.86 -5.55
CA LEU A 379 9.07 -14.07 -5.61
C LEU A 379 8.47 -13.97 -7.02
N PRO A 380 8.81 -12.97 -7.86
CA PRO A 380 8.32 -12.92 -9.23
C PRO A 380 8.68 -14.18 -10.02
N LEU A 381 9.91 -14.67 -9.87
CA LEU A 381 10.38 -15.86 -10.57
C LEU A 381 9.63 -17.12 -10.12
N VAL A 382 9.45 -17.30 -8.81
CA VAL A 382 8.74 -18.46 -8.26
C VAL A 382 7.27 -18.45 -8.70
N SER A 383 6.63 -17.28 -8.66
CA SER A 383 5.22 -17.15 -9.03
C SER A 383 5.01 -17.36 -10.54
N GLU A 384 5.79 -16.72 -11.40
CA GLU A 384 5.68 -16.90 -12.85
C GLU A 384 6.06 -18.31 -13.28
N TYR A 385 7.04 -18.94 -12.63
CA TYR A 385 7.41 -20.34 -12.92
C TYR A 385 6.23 -21.32 -12.74
N ARG A 386 5.34 -21.05 -11.79
CA ARG A 386 4.16 -21.88 -11.53
C ARG A 386 2.98 -21.52 -12.42
N GLU A 387 2.69 -20.23 -12.55
CA GLU A 387 1.40 -19.75 -13.05
C GLU A 387 1.43 -19.39 -14.57
N VAL A 388 2.60 -19.00 -15.12
CA VAL A 388 2.67 -18.62 -16.54
C VAL A 388 2.23 -19.74 -17.49
N PRO A 389 2.55 -21.02 -17.27
CA PRO A 389 2.02 -22.09 -18.13
C PRO A 389 0.50 -22.22 -18.14
N ILE A 390 -0.17 -21.63 -17.12
CA ILE A 390 -1.63 -21.74 -16.95
C ILE A 390 -2.32 -20.47 -17.44
N ILE A 391 -1.83 -19.29 -17.05
CA ILE A 391 -2.52 -18.00 -17.28
C ILE A 391 -1.70 -16.98 -18.08
N GLY A 392 -0.50 -17.33 -18.52
CA GLY A 392 0.43 -16.40 -19.18
C GLY A 392 1.16 -15.46 -18.20
N PRO A 393 2.05 -14.58 -18.72
CA PRO A 393 2.81 -13.62 -17.91
C PRO A 393 1.88 -12.61 -17.24
N PHE A 394 1.86 -12.58 -15.89
CA PHE A 394 0.91 -11.78 -15.12
C PHE A 394 1.54 -10.92 -14.04
N TRP A 395 2.80 -11.24 -13.60
CA TRP A 395 3.39 -10.60 -12.44
C TRP A 395 3.66 -9.11 -12.67
N GLN A 396 3.34 -8.32 -11.65
CA GLN A 396 3.56 -6.87 -11.61
C GLN A 396 4.28 -6.50 -10.32
N GLY A 397 5.13 -5.47 -10.33
CA GLY A 397 5.91 -5.08 -9.15
C GLY A 397 5.06 -4.78 -7.92
N ARG A 398 3.86 -4.24 -8.08
CA ARG A 398 2.94 -3.96 -6.95
C ARG A 398 2.53 -5.23 -6.17
N TYR A 399 2.55 -6.42 -6.79
CA TYR A 399 2.25 -7.68 -6.10
C TYR A 399 3.39 -8.12 -5.16
N THR A 400 4.60 -7.60 -5.37
CA THR A 400 5.75 -7.81 -4.50
C THR A 400 5.79 -6.85 -3.32
N LEU A 401 5.13 -5.68 -3.44
CA LEU A 401 5.18 -4.61 -2.43
C LEU A 401 4.82 -5.06 -1.01
N PRO A 402 3.82 -5.93 -0.75
CA PRO A 402 3.52 -6.36 0.62
C PRO A 402 4.73 -6.96 1.36
N LEU A 403 5.65 -7.58 0.63
CA LEU A 403 6.90 -8.11 1.17
C LEU A 403 8.04 -7.07 1.09
N ALA A 404 8.20 -6.41 -0.06
CA ALA A 404 9.29 -5.49 -0.36
C ALA A 404 9.39 -4.32 0.63
N VAL A 405 8.25 -3.78 1.11
CA VAL A 405 8.20 -2.71 2.12
C VAL A 405 8.83 -3.13 3.45
N GLY A 406 8.93 -4.43 3.71
CA GLY A 406 9.63 -4.97 4.88
C GLY A 406 11.13 -4.65 4.87
N VAL A 407 11.78 -4.60 3.70
CA VAL A 407 13.23 -4.35 3.60
C VAL A 407 13.65 -3.02 4.23
N PRO A 408 13.13 -1.86 3.81
CA PRO A 408 13.49 -0.57 4.45
C PRO A 408 13.02 -0.48 5.90
N LEU A 409 11.89 -1.10 6.27
CA LEU A 409 11.37 -1.07 7.63
C LEU A 409 12.25 -1.89 8.59
N ILE A 410 12.65 -3.10 8.21
CA ILE A 410 13.56 -3.95 9.00
C ILE A 410 14.93 -3.27 9.13
N ALA A 411 15.48 -2.75 8.02
CA ALA A 411 16.75 -2.04 8.04
C ALA A 411 16.72 -0.84 8.99
N ALA A 412 15.67 -0.01 8.92
CA ALA A 412 15.49 1.12 9.82
C ALA A 412 15.31 0.70 11.29
N TRP A 413 14.63 -0.41 11.56
CA TRP A 413 14.48 -0.98 12.90
C TRP A 413 15.86 -1.40 13.45
N ILE A 414 16.67 -2.12 12.67
CA ILE A 414 18.03 -2.57 13.04
C ILE A 414 18.93 -1.36 13.31
N ILE A 415 18.97 -0.40 12.38
CA ILE A 415 19.77 0.82 12.52
C ILE A 415 19.33 1.60 13.77
N GLY A 416 18.03 1.73 13.99
CA GLY A 416 17.45 2.42 15.14
C GLY A 416 17.88 1.86 16.49
N ALA A 417 18.12 0.55 16.58
CA ALA A 417 18.62 -0.13 17.77
C ALA A 417 20.13 0.10 18.05
N SER A 418 20.86 0.67 17.10
CA SER A 418 22.33 0.85 17.16
C SER A 418 22.75 2.25 17.64
N GLY A 419 24.07 2.37 17.95
CA GLY A 419 24.67 3.68 18.24
C GLY A 419 24.64 4.62 17.03
N ILE A 420 24.73 4.09 15.81
CA ILE A 420 24.61 4.84 14.56
C ILE A 420 23.20 5.46 14.45
N GLY A 421 22.14 4.71 14.78
CA GLY A 421 20.78 5.20 14.76
C GLY A 421 20.57 6.41 15.65
N ARG A 422 21.16 6.46 16.84
CA ARG A 422 21.11 7.64 17.72
C ARG A 422 21.78 8.88 17.11
N ARG A 423 22.91 8.69 16.40
CA ARG A 423 23.60 9.79 15.70
C ARG A 423 22.80 10.29 14.51
N LEU A 424 22.24 9.37 13.70
CA LEU A 424 21.39 9.72 12.55
C LEU A 424 20.13 10.48 12.99
N ALA A 425 19.50 10.06 14.08
CA ALA A 425 18.30 10.71 14.61
C ALA A 425 18.56 12.19 15.03
N ARG A 426 19.77 12.52 15.48
CA ARG A 426 20.17 13.90 15.83
C ARG A 426 20.69 14.71 14.63
N SER A 427 20.91 14.08 13.51
CA SER A 427 21.43 14.73 12.30
C SER A 427 20.31 15.39 11.47
N ARG A 428 20.71 16.20 10.49
CA ARG A 428 19.79 16.77 9.50
C ARG A 428 19.35 15.75 8.43
N LEU A 429 19.78 14.48 8.52
CA LEU A 429 19.54 13.45 7.51
C LEU A 429 18.05 13.24 7.26
N SER A 430 17.21 13.20 8.29
CA SER A 430 15.77 13.02 8.11
C SER A 430 15.14 14.13 7.25
N ARG A 431 15.62 15.39 7.37
CA ARG A 431 15.16 16.50 6.53
C ARG A 431 15.62 16.33 5.09
N VAL A 432 16.89 15.93 4.87
CA VAL A 432 17.44 15.70 3.53
C VAL A 432 16.67 14.56 2.85
N VAL A 433 16.46 13.46 3.54
CA VAL A 433 15.67 12.32 3.05
C VAL A 433 14.25 12.79 2.70
N GLY A 434 13.62 13.58 3.58
CA GLY A 434 12.28 14.13 3.33
C GLY A 434 12.21 14.96 2.06
N VAL A 435 13.17 15.88 1.86
CA VAL A 435 13.21 16.72 0.64
C VAL A 435 13.39 15.86 -0.60
N VAL A 436 14.33 14.92 -0.59
CA VAL A 436 14.66 14.07 -1.75
C VAL A 436 13.48 13.15 -2.12
N LEU A 437 12.87 12.47 -1.13
CA LEU A 437 11.69 11.64 -1.36
C LEU A 437 10.49 12.50 -1.78
N GLY A 438 10.33 13.69 -1.20
CA GLY A 438 9.29 14.65 -1.58
C GLY A 438 9.37 15.05 -3.04
N ILE A 439 10.57 15.38 -3.51
CA ILE A 439 10.81 15.67 -4.94
C ILE A 439 10.39 14.46 -5.79
N GLY A 440 10.78 13.26 -5.40
CA GLY A 440 10.42 12.04 -6.12
C GLY A 440 8.90 11.80 -6.20
N HIS A 441 8.18 11.96 -5.09
CA HIS A 441 6.71 11.87 -5.07
C HIS A 441 6.07 12.93 -5.97
N PHE A 442 6.52 14.18 -5.85
CA PHE A 442 5.97 15.28 -6.62
C PHE A 442 6.20 15.11 -8.13
N LEU A 443 7.41 14.72 -8.54
CA LEU A 443 7.73 14.46 -9.95
C LEU A 443 6.89 13.31 -10.52
N SER A 444 6.69 12.24 -9.75
CA SER A 444 5.85 11.10 -10.15
C SER A 444 4.40 11.52 -10.38
N PHE A 445 3.86 12.30 -9.44
CA PHE A 445 2.50 12.84 -9.53
C PHE A 445 2.33 13.79 -10.72
N ALA A 446 3.21 14.76 -10.84
CA ALA A 446 3.18 15.76 -11.91
C ALA A 446 3.30 15.13 -13.31
N GLN A 447 4.20 14.14 -13.47
CA GLN A 447 4.37 13.43 -14.73
C GLN A 447 3.13 12.62 -15.10
N THR A 448 2.51 11.97 -14.12
CA THR A 448 1.30 11.18 -14.36
C THR A 448 0.13 12.08 -14.75
N LEU A 449 -0.08 13.18 -14.03
CA LEU A 449 -1.14 14.15 -14.35
C LEU A 449 -0.91 14.79 -15.72
N ARG A 450 0.34 15.19 -16.05
CA ARG A 450 0.71 15.73 -17.36
C ARG A 450 0.38 14.73 -18.48
N ARG A 451 0.76 13.45 -18.30
CA ARG A 451 0.51 12.40 -19.30
C ARG A 451 -0.98 12.28 -19.62
N PHE A 452 -1.85 12.30 -18.62
CA PHE A 452 -3.29 12.22 -18.86
C PHE A 452 -3.88 13.51 -19.44
N SER A 453 -3.30 14.65 -19.09
CA SER A 453 -3.80 15.95 -19.56
C SER A 453 -3.45 16.25 -21.03
N VAL A 454 -2.23 15.92 -21.47
CA VAL A 454 -1.71 16.34 -22.79
C VAL A 454 -0.86 15.28 -23.52
N GLY A 455 -0.77 14.06 -22.99
CA GLY A 455 0.14 13.03 -23.48
C GLY A 455 1.61 13.26 -23.09
N TYR A 456 2.47 12.26 -23.33
CA TYR A 456 3.90 12.32 -22.99
C TYR A 456 4.66 13.42 -23.75
N ASN A 457 4.26 13.72 -24.98
CA ASN A 457 4.88 14.72 -25.85
C ASN A 457 4.29 16.12 -25.64
N GLY A 458 3.28 16.28 -24.77
CA GLY A 458 2.63 17.56 -24.50
C GLY A 458 3.44 18.51 -23.63
N SER A 459 2.96 19.73 -23.52
CA SER A 459 3.61 20.82 -22.78
C SER A 459 3.87 20.47 -21.30
N PHE A 460 4.98 20.93 -20.75
CA PHE A 460 5.24 20.88 -19.30
C PHE A 460 4.33 21.83 -18.51
N VAL A 461 3.80 22.88 -19.15
CA VAL A 461 2.79 23.79 -18.56
C VAL A 461 1.39 23.30 -18.96
N PHE A 462 1.15 22.01 -18.75
CA PHE A 462 -0.03 21.25 -19.21
C PHE A 462 -1.36 21.81 -18.69
N TRP A 463 -1.36 22.53 -17.60
CA TRP A 463 -2.57 23.13 -17.00
C TRP A 463 -3.10 24.35 -17.74
N ARG A 464 -2.35 24.97 -18.69
CA ARG A 464 -2.82 26.11 -19.47
C ARG A 464 -3.75 25.74 -20.60
N SER A 465 -3.48 24.62 -21.28
CA SER A 465 -4.26 24.15 -22.44
C SER A 465 -4.37 22.62 -22.40
N PRO A 466 -5.04 22.06 -21.39
CA PRO A 466 -5.20 20.62 -21.29
C PRO A 466 -6.23 20.11 -22.30
N SER A 467 -5.97 18.98 -22.94
CA SER A 467 -6.97 18.24 -23.69
C SER A 467 -7.94 17.50 -22.75
N TRP A 468 -7.40 17.02 -21.61
CA TRP A 468 -8.16 16.48 -20.50
C TRP A 468 -7.75 17.17 -19.19
N SER A 469 -8.70 17.40 -18.31
CA SER A 469 -8.46 18.02 -17.01
C SER A 469 -9.15 17.24 -15.89
N PRO A 470 -8.53 17.08 -14.72
CA PRO A 470 -9.20 16.52 -13.56
C PRO A 470 -10.34 17.44 -13.08
N PRO A 471 -11.31 16.93 -12.30
CA PRO A 471 -12.51 17.69 -11.88
C PRO A 471 -12.25 19.05 -11.25
N LEU A 472 -11.13 19.21 -10.52
CA LEU A 472 -10.73 20.46 -9.87
C LEU A 472 -9.72 21.31 -10.68
N GLY A 473 -9.44 20.90 -11.92
CA GLY A 473 -8.39 21.52 -12.74
C GLY A 473 -6.98 21.08 -12.40
N GLY A 474 -6.07 21.10 -13.37
CA GLY A 474 -4.70 20.57 -13.21
C GLY A 474 -3.84 21.35 -12.22
N LEU A 475 -3.89 22.68 -12.26
CA LEU A 475 -3.06 23.55 -11.39
C LEU A 475 -3.44 23.45 -9.90
N PRO A 476 -4.72 23.57 -9.50
CA PRO A 476 -5.12 23.40 -8.10
C PRO A 476 -4.76 22.02 -7.55
N VAL A 477 -4.93 20.94 -8.36
CA VAL A 477 -4.63 19.58 -7.95
C VAL A 477 -3.13 19.37 -7.70
N ILE A 478 -2.25 19.86 -8.58
CA ILE A 478 -0.80 19.73 -8.39
C ILE A 478 -0.28 20.55 -7.21
N LEU A 479 -0.77 21.78 -7.03
CA LEU A 479 -0.39 22.63 -5.90
C LEU A 479 -0.90 22.06 -4.58
N GLY A 480 -2.16 21.63 -4.53
CA GLY A 480 -2.76 20.99 -3.34
C GLY A 480 -2.01 19.74 -2.93
N PHE A 481 -1.67 18.86 -3.88
CA PHE A 481 -0.87 17.67 -3.61
C PHE A 481 0.52 18.04 -3.06
N GLY A 482 1.20 19.04 -3.65
CA GLY A 482 2.51 19.50 -3.20
C GLY A 482 2.48 20.04 -1.76
N VAL A 483 1.48 20.84 -1.40
CA VAL A 483 1.30 21.36 -0.04
C VAL A 483 1.09 20.24 0.96
N VAL A 484 0.17 19.30 0.68
CA VAL A 484 -0.10 18.16 1.56
C VAL A 484 1.13 17.27 1.71
N LEU A 485 1.87 17.04 0.61
CA LEU A 485 3.11 16.27 0.62
C LEU A 485 4.17 16.88 1.53
N ILE A 486 4.37 18.21 1.47
CA ILE A 486 5.30 18.91 2.35
C ILE A 486 4.86 18.76 3.82
N ILE A 487 3.59 18.99 4.11
CA ILE A 487 3.06 18.86 5.48
C ILE A 487 3.24 17.42 5.99
N TRP A 488 2.97 16.40 5.16
CA TRP A 488 3.15 15.00 5.51
C TRP A 488 4.61 14.67 5.85
N LEU A 489 5.57 15.13 5.03
CA LEU A 489 6.99 14.86 5.25
C LEU A 489 7.51 15.57 6.50
N VAL A 490 7.10 16.82 6.72
CA VAL A 490 7.44 17.58 7.92
C VAL A 490 6.86 16.90 9.17
N TRP A 491 5.63 16.43 9.09
CA TRP A 491 4.98 15.68 10.18
C TRP A 491 5.67 14.36 10.49
N LEU A 492 5.97 13.57 9.46
CA LEU A 492 6.54 12.23 9.63
C LEU A 492 8.00 12.25 10.09
N LEU A 493 8.81 13.12 9.50
CA LEU A 493 10.27 13.16 9.67
C LEU A 493 10.74 14.30 10.61
N GLY A 494 9.83 15.15 11.06
CA GLY A 494 10.11 16.24 12.00
C GLY A 494 10.42 15.76 13.42
N PRO A 495 10.87 16.66 14.31
CA PRO A 495 11.09 16.35 15.71
C PRO A 495 9.79 15.96 16.41
N SER A 496 9.82 14.90 17.18
CA SER A 496 8.68 14.54 18.03
C SER A 496 8.63 15.46 19.28
N PRO A 497 7.45 15.62 19.92
CA PRO A 497 7.36 16.36 21.19
C PRO A 497 8.29 15.79 22.28
N GLU A 498 8.58 14.51 22.25
CA GLU A 498 9.49 13.85 23.18
C GLU A 498 10.95 14.23 22.95
N ASP A 499 11.34 14.49 21.69
CA ASP A 499 12.69 14.95 21.33
C ASP A 499 12.95 16.39 21.79
N LEU A 500 11.92 17.25 21.80
CA LEU A 500 12.01 18.65 22.22
C LEU A 500 12.19 18.79 23.74
N HIS A 501 11.63 17.89 24.55
CA HIS A 501 11.82 17.88 26.00
C HIS A 501 13.25 17.51 26.41
N VAL A 502 13.89 16.60 25.67
CA VAL A 502 15.28 16.18 25.95
C VAL A 502 16.28 17.28 25.60
N GLU A 503 15.99 18.10 24.57
CA GLU A 503 16.85 19.27 24.22
C GLU A 503 16.75 20.40 25.23
N VAL A 504 15.61 20.61 25.88
CA VAL A 504 15.40 21.63 26.91
C VAL A 504 16.04 21.22 28.24
N GLU A 505 16.10 19.93 28.58
CA GLU A 505 16.79 19.46 29.80
C GLU A 505 18.33 19.37 29.63
N ALA A 506 18.82 19.42 28.40
CA ALA A 506 20.27 19.33 28.08
C ALA A 506 20.91 20.69 27.78
N SER A 507 20.13 21.77 27.69
CA SER A 507 20.56 23.17 27.56
C SER A 507 20.56 23.90 28.90
#